data_88eed3f033b0f94b3eb2383c8e2a13a3
#
_entry.id   88eed3f033b0f94b3eb2383c8e2a13a3
#
_cell.length_a   1.000
_cell.length_b   1.000
_cell.length_c   1.000
_cell.angle_alpha   90.00
_cell.angle_beta   90.00
_cell.angle_gamma   90.00
#
_symmetry.space_group_name_H-M   'P 1'
#
loop_
_entity.id
_entity.type
_entity.pdbx_description
1 polymer ?
#
loop_
_entity_poly.entity_id
_entity_poly.type
_entity_poly.pdbx_seq_one_letter_code
_entity_poly.pdbx_strand_id
1 'polypeptide(L)'
;MKKWIPLPAILTATLVLAACSNSNQTKMPGHDMSKMDSASTAEHENLKQMSASLDPQFEVLTGNTFTLTAKESMLMLDDNTMKTAWTYNGTVPGPQLRVKQGETIKVVLNNELPEPVTIHWHGLPVPNNMDGIPGITQNAVKPKESFTYEFKVDVPGTYWYHSHQNGVNQVDKGLYGSIVVEPKDAEPVDKDFTLVLDEWMEDDSMAEMHSAGSSHSAHSQSKDSSEHANMDMSGMSDAEMMPLMYTIFSANGKTGSAIQPLIVKKGEKVRIRLINAGYLSHKMHLPGHSFTIVSTDGQPIHNPPETQDQLLNIAPGERYDVEFVANHPGKWLLDEHSTNPGAKSLAIPIVYEGEEHASVKSESMDLPVVDITKYGEAAKGTFSLDDQYDVTYSMDLNTDMSHGDMTFTINGKTYPDTPPLDVREGDLVKVKMVNRSPEDIHPMHLHGHFFQVLSKDGQPISGSPLVKDTLNILPGEEYVVAFKADNPGNWMFHCHDLGHAAKGMMSEVKYDGFKPDFTIDPTVNNMPE
;
A
#
# COMPACT_ATOMS: atom_id res chain seq x y z
N MET A 1 63.18 -31.13 22.02
CA MET A 1 63.57 -30.71 23.39
C MET A 1 62.40 -29.97 24.01
N LYS A 2 62.04 -30.46 25.18
CA LYS A 2 60.92 -29.96 26.01
C LYS A 2 61.12 -28.52 26.48
N LYS A 3 60.10 -27.74 26.61
CA LYS A 3 59.84 -26.93 27.82
C LYS A 3 58.36 -26.46 27.87
N TRP A 4 57.70 -26.96 28.87
CA TRP A 4 56.43 -26.49 29.46
C TRP A 4 56.74 -25.34 30.40
N ILE A 5 55.78 -24.36 30.56
CA ILE A 5 55.59 -23.57 31.80
C ILE A 5 54.10 -23.00 31.77
N PRO A 6 53.43 -22.75 32.91
CA PRO A 6 52.01 -23.01 33.16
C PRO A 6 51.11 -21.76 33.28
N LEU A 7 49.81 -22.02 33.34
CA LEU A 7 48.73 -21.04 33.70
C LEU A 7 48.86 -20.55 35.15
N PRO A 8 48.33 -19.36 35.46
CA PRO A 8 47.76 -19.09 36.76
C PRO A 8 46.22 -18.93 36.72
N ALA A 9 45.60 -19.57 37.71
CA ALA A 9 44.20 -19.44 38.09
C ALA A 9 43.93 -18.05 38.72
N ILE A 10 42.79 -17.45 38.41
CA ILE A 10 42.26 -16.29 39.14
C ILE A 10 40.88 -16.60 39.72
N LEU A 11 40.81 -16.34 40.98
CA LEU A 11 39.75 -16.53 41.97
C LEU A 11 38.50 -15.70 41.69
N THR A 12 37.34 -16.33 41.81
CA THR A 12 36.05 -15.69 41.94
C THR A 12 35.84 -15.14 43.35
N ALA A 13 35.48 -13.87 43.45
CA ALA A 13 35.00 -13.27 44.72
C ALA A 13 33.52 -12.92 44.57
N THR A 14 32.70 -13.64 45.28
CA THR A 14 31.26 -13.34 45.53
C THR A 14 31.13 -12.31 46.65
N LEU A 15 30.52 -11.17 46.37
CA LEU A 15 30.07 -10.21 47.41
C LEU A 15 28.57 -10.41 47.65
N VAL A 16 28.29 -10.85 48.90
CA VAL A 16 26.94 -10.85 49.47
C VAL A 16 26.74 -9.53 50.22
N LEU A 17 25.75 -8.75 49.87
CA LEU A 17 25.30 -7.61 50.66
C LEU A 17 23.91 -7.93 51.25
N ALA A 18 23.92 -8.12 52.55
CA ALA A 18 22.73 -8.16 53.37
C ALA A 18 22.36 -6.72 53.76
N ALA A 19 21.10 -6.35 53.61
CA ALA A 19 20.54 -5.14 54.20
C ALA A 19 19.29 -5.50 55.02
N CYS A 20 19.32 -5.10 56.25
CA CYS A 20 18.32 -5.37 57.29
C CYS A 20 17.04 -4.54 57.10
N SER A 21 15.96 -5.18 57.51
CA SER A 21 14.62 -4.66 57.69
C SER A 21 14.51 -3.53 58.72
N ASN A 22 13.61 -2.59 58.50
CA ASN A 22 12.86 -2.00 59.63
C ASN A 22 11.41 -1.75 59.20
N SER A 23 10.53 -2.31 60.02
CA SER A 23 9.08 -2.32 59.92
C SER A 23 8.46 -1.02 60.43
N ASN A 24 7.48 -0.48 59.70
CA ASN A 24 6.34 0.21 60.35
C ASN A 24 5.07 -0.06 59.55
N GLN A 25 4.15 -0.75 60.23
CA GLN A 25 2.82 -1.07 59.74
C GLN A 25 1.90 0.15 59.86
N THR A 26 1.22 0.50 58.76
CA THR A 26 -0.09 1.14 58.81
C THR A 26 -1.04 0.36 57.91
N LYS A 27 -2.08 -0.22 58.53
CA LYS A 27 -3.15 -0.98 57.84
C LYS A 27 -4.04 -0.03 57.04
N MET A 28 -4.25 -0.36 55.76
CA MET A 28 -5.38 0.09 54.97
C MET A 28 -6.14 -1.12 54.40
N PRO A 29 -7.45 -1.00 54.08
CA PRO A 29 -8.33 -2.14 53.86
C PRO A 29 -8.11 -2.80 52.50
N GLY A 30 -8.33 -4.13 52.49
CA GLY A 30 -8.04 -5.01 51.34
C GLY A 30 -8.85 -4.68 50.08
N HIS A 31 -8.11 -4.56 49.01
CA HIS A 31 -8.62 -4.78 47.66
C HIS A 31 -8.19 -6.19 47.19
N ASP A 32 -9.18 -6.94 46.75
CA ASP A 32 -9.02 -8.30 46.25
C ASP A 32 -8.27 -8.26 44.89
N MET A 33 -6.98 -8.63 44.93
CA MET A 33 -6.06 -8.65 43.76
C MET A 33 -6.23 -9.88 42.89
N SER A 34 -7.17 -10.78 43.15
CA SER A 34 -7.36 -12.01 42.37
C SER A 34 -8.10 -11.83 41.06
N LYS A 35 -8.60 -10.62 40.73
CA LYS A 35 -9.28 -10.31 39.47
C LYS A 35 -8.45 -9.52 38.45
N MET A 36 -7.27 -9.01 38.83
CA MET A 36 -6.38 -8.28 37.92
C MET A 36 -5.43 -9.18 37.13
N ASP A 37 -5.05 -10.34 37.69
CA ASP A 37 -4.11 -11.24 37.02
C ASP A 37 -4.73 -12.06 35.87
N SER A 38 -6.06 -12.25 35.87
CA SER A 38 -6.72 -13.02 34.80
C SER A 38 -6.99 -12.23 33.51
N ALA A 39 -7.12 -10.89 33.60
CA ALA A 39 -7.28 -10.04 32.43
C ALA A 39 -5.93 -9.83 31.70
N SER A 40 -4.85 -9.63 32.45
CA SER A 40 -3.50 -9.44 31.92
C SER A 40 -2.95 -10.72 31.26
N THR A 41 -3.25 -11.89 31.82
CA THR A 41 -2.85 -13.18 31.21
C THR A 41 -3.65 -13.50 29.95
N ALA A 42 -4.96 -13.16 29.89
CA ALA A 42 -5.77 -13.37 28.69
C ALA A 42 -5.40 -12.41 27.57
N GLU A 43 -5.02 -11.17 27.86
CA GLU A 43 -4.48 -10.23 26.87
C GLU A 43 -3.09 -10.67 26.37
N HIS A 44 -2.22 -11.15 27.26
CA HIS A 44 -0.91 -11.69 26.87
C HIS A 44 -0.98 -13.01 26.10
N GLU A 45 -1.94 -13.88 26.40
CA GLU A 45 -2.18 -15.10 25.63
C GLU A 45 -2.82 -14.79 24.27
N ASN A 46 -3.74 -13.82 24.20
CA ASN A 46 -4.31 -13.36 22.93
C ASN A 46 -3.26 -12.68 22.03
N LEU A 47 -2.39 -11.85 22.59
CA LEU A 47 -1.26 -11.26 21.87
C LEU A 47 -0.25 -12.31 21.38
N LYS A 48 0.01 -13.37 22.18
CA LYS A 48 0.84 -14.50 21.77
C LYS A 48 0.18 -15.36 20.70
N GLN A 49 -1.14 -15.54 20.74
CA GLN A 49 -1.88 -16.32 19.76
C GLN A 49 -2.03 -15.56 18.43
N MET A 50 -2.21 -14.22 18.49
CA MET A 50 -2.14 -13.35 17.31
C MET A 50 -0.72 -13.32 16.72
N SER A 51 0.33 -13.24 17.52
CA SER A 51 1.72 -13.24 17.03
C SER A 51 2.15 -14.61 16.46
N ALA A 52 1.50 -15.71 16.82
CA ALA A 52 1.80 -17.04 16.29
C ALA A 52 1.18 -17.30 14.91
N SER A 53 0.16 -16.52 14.51
CA SER A 53 -0.44 -16.58 13.15
C SER A 53 0.23 -15.64 12.15
N LEU A 54 1.02 -14.68 12.63
CA LEU A 54 1.77 -13.75 11.80
C LEU A 54 3.11 -14.37 11.42
N ASP A 55 3.42 -14.37 10.13
CA ASP A 55 4.76 -14.67 9.63
C ASP A 55 5.36 -13.34 9.14
N PRO A 56 6.05 -12.58 10.00
CA PRO A 56 6.50 -11.24 9.67
C PRO A 56 7.68 -11.31 8.70
N GLN A 57 7.41 -11.01 7.45
CA GLN A 57 8.47 -10.77 6.45
C GLN A 57 9.09 -9.37 6.62
N PHE A 58 8.51 -8.53 7.48
CA PHE A 58 8.94 -7.18 7.86
C PHE A 58 8.44 -6.86 9.28
N GLU A 59 8.88 -5.72 9.84
CA GLU A 59 8.48 -5.33 11.19
C GLU A 59 6.98 -5.10 11.30
N VAL A 60 6.34 -5.70 12.31
CA VAL A 60 4.93 -5.50 12.64
C VAL A 60 4.84 -4.77 13.97
N LEU A 61 4.26 -3.58 13.96
CA LEU A 61 4.00 -2.77 15.13
C LEU A 61 2.52 -2.90 15.54
N THR A 62 2.30 -3.23 16.81
CA THR A 62 0.95 -3.37 17.39
C THR A 62 0.71 -2.32 18.47
N GLY A 63 -0.54 -1.99 18.74
CA GLY A 63 -0.94 -0.98 19.71
C GLY A 63 -1.56 0.23 19.04
N ASN A 64 -1.53 1.38 19.70
CA ASN A 64 -2.18 2.58 19.20
C ASN A 64 -1.27 3.82 19.13
N THR A 65 0.01 3.68 19.44
CA THR A 65 0.98 4.77 19.37
C THR A 65 2.24 4.28 18.68
N PHE A 66 2.61 4.94 17.59
CA PHE A 66 3.70 4.55 16.71
C PHE A 66 4.64 5.71 16.44
N THR A 67 5.89 5.39 16.14
CA THR A 67 6.87 6.36 15.63
C THR A 67 7.40 5.84 14.31
N LEU A 68 7.27 6.65 13.26
CA LEU A 68 7.84 6.39 11.95
C LEU A 68 8.90 7.45 11.66
N THR A 69 10.13 7.01 11.41
CA THR A 69 11.25 7.89 11.08
C THR A 69 11.56 7.74 9.60
N ALA A 70 11.29 8.79 8.83
CA ALA A 70 11.66 8.86 7.42
C ALA A 70 13.17 9.14 7.31
N LYS A 71 13.92 8.23 6.68
CA LYS A 71 15.39 8.33 6.56
C LYS A 71 15.92 7.57 5.35
N GLU A 72 17.11 7.95 4.90
CA GLU A 72 17.85 7.18 3.90
C GLU A 72 18.39 5.88 4.48
N SER A 73 18.37 4.82 3.68
CA SER A 73 18.89 3.50 4.04
C SER A 73 19.41 2.76 2.80
N MET A 74 20.34 1.84 3.01
CA MET A 74 20.75 0.89 1.98
C MET A 74 19.83 -0.33 2.05
N LEU A 75 19.19 -0.66 0.93
CA LEU A 75 18.28 -1.79 0.78
C LEU A 75 18.94 -2.86 -0.08
N MET A 76 19.03 -4.08 0.44
CA MET A 76 19.44 -5.25 -0.34
C MET A 76 18.18 -5.93 -0.86
N LEU A 77 17.91 -5.84 -2.16
CA LEU A 77 16.77 -6.54 -2.80
C LEU A 77 17.07 -8.04 -2.93
N ASP A 78 18.32 -8.38 -3.28
CA ASP A 78 18.88 -9.73 -3.26
C ASP A 78 20.39 -9.67 -2.94
N ASP A 79 21.11 -10.79 -3.11
CA ASP A 79 22.55 -10.87 -2.81
C ASP A 79 23.42 -9.97 -3.72
N ASN A 80 22.90 -9.53 -4.87
CA ASN A 80 23.65 -8.79 -5.88
C ASN A 80 23.11 -7.37 -6.11
N THR A 81 21.86 -7.10 -5.73
CA THR A 81 21.15 -5.86 -6.04
C THR A 81 20.95 -5.04 -4.79
N MET A 82 21.64 -3.91 -4.73
CA MET A 82 21.56 -2.97 -3.62
C MET A 82 21.07 -1.61 -4.12
N LYS A 83 20.11 -1.02 -3.40
CA LYS A 83 19.50 0.29 -3.71
C LYS A 83 19.67 1.26 -2.56
N THR A 84 19.85 2.55 -2.88
CA THR A 84 19.67 3.62 -1.90
C THR A 84 18.18 3.93 -1.84
N ALA A 85 17.56 3.65 -0.70
CA ALA A 85 16.14 3.81 -0.50
C ALA A 85 15.84 4.91 0.54
N TRP A 86 14.68 5.53 0.42
CA TRP A 86 14.07 6.33 1.47
C TRP A 86 13.04 5.46 2.19
N THR A 87 13.13 5.41 3.49
CA THR A 87 12.46 4.37 4.26
C THR A 87 11.72 4.94 5.45
N TYR A 88 10.65 4.30 5.87
CA TYR A 88 10.16 4.45 7.23
C TYR A 88 10.85 3.39 8.12
N ASN A 89 11.55 3.83 9.15
CA ASN A 89 12.29 3.01 10.13
C ASN A 89 13.43 2.15 9.55
N GLY A 90 13.89 2.42 8.33
CA GLY A 90 15.08 1.76 7.78
C GLY A 90 14.80 0.50 6.96
N THR A 91 13.56 0.20 6.63
CA THR A 91 13.14 -0.94 5.79
C THR A 91 12.18 -0.50 4.68
N VAL A 92 12.10 -1.29 3.62
CA VAL A 92 11.06 -1.21 2.58
C VAL A 92 10.44 -2.60 2.43
N PRO A 93 9.11 -2.70 2.56
CA PRO A 93 8.24 -1.66 3.06
C PRO A 93 8.60 -1.22 4.49
N GLY A 94 8.17 -0.03 4.89
CA GLY A 94 8.16 0.39 6.29
C GLY A 94 7.32 -0.54 7.16
N PRO A 95 7.34 -0.38 8.49
CA PRO A 95 6.63 -1.28 9.40
C PRO A 95 5.15 -1.44 9.07
N GLN A 96 4.61 -2.65 9.21
CA GLN A 96 3.16 -2.83 9.22
C GLN A 96 2.59 -2.33 10.53
N LEU A 97 1.63 -1.40 10.46
CA LEU A 97 0.85 -0.98 11.63
C LEU A 97 -0.37 -1.91 11.74
N ARG A 98 -0.47 -2.61 12.86
CA ARG A 98 -1.59 -3.53 13.11
C ARG A 98 -2.43 -3.02 14.26
N VAL A 99 -3.65 -2.59 13.96
CA VAL A 99 -4.54 -1.82 14.86
C VAL A 99 -5.94 -2.43 14.88
N LYS A 100 -6.73 -2.14 15.90
CA LYS A 100 -8.09 -2.68 16.01
C LYS A 100 -9.12 -1.64 15.61
N GLN A 101 -10.17 -2.09 14.95
CA GLN A 101 -11.32 -1.26 14.60
C GLN A 101 -11.87 -0.51 15.81
N GLY A 102 -12.05 0.80 15.67
CA GLY A 102 -12.61 1.71 16.68
C GLY A 102 -11.57 2.30 17.62
N GLU A 103 -10.29 1.93 17.50
CA GLU A 103 -9.21 2.57 18.25
C GLU A 103 -8.86 3.94 17.66
N THR A 104 -8.40 4.85 18.51
CA THR A 104 -7.73 6.07 18.08
C THR A 104 -6.23 5.79 18.06
N ILE A 105 -5.61 5.97 16.91
CA ILE A 105 -4.16 5.77 16.75
C ILE A 105 -3.45 7.12 16.71
N LYS A 106 -2.21 7.10 17.19
CA LYS A 106 -1.29 8.22 17.15
C LYS A 106 0.00 7.80 16.47
N VAL A 107 0.35 8.47 15.38
CA VAL A 107 1.58 8.21 14.64
C VAL A 107 2.43 9.48 14.61
N VAL A 108 3.64 9.40 15.16
CA VAL A 108 4.62 10.49 15.11
C VAL A 108 5.54 10.23 13.92
N LEU A 109 5.48 11.10 12.92
CA LEU A 109 6.45 11.14 11.82
C LEU A 109 7.63 12.00 12.24
N ASN A 110 8.83 11.43 12.22
CA ASN A 110 10.09 12.18 12.34
C ASN A 110 10.76 12.23 10.96
N ASN A 111 11.16 13.41 10.50
CA ASN A 111 11.82 13.58 9.22
C ASN A 111 13.35 13.71 9.41
N GLU A 112 14.08 12.67 9.06
CA GLU A 112 15.55 12.65 8.98
C GLU A 112 16.06 12.72 7.53
N LEU A 113 15.16 12.84 6.54
CA LEU A 113 15.51 13.04 5.13
C LEU A 113 16.05 14.47 4.88
N PRO A 114 16.76 14.68 3.77
CA PRO A 114 17.19 16.02 3.34
C PRO A 114 16.04 16.88 2.78
N GLU A 115 14.90 16.30 2.46
CA GLU A 115 13.73 16.94 1.87
C GLU A 115 12.50 16.88 2.80
N PRO A 116 11.49 17.74 2.59
CA PRO A 116 10.21 17.62 3.29
C PRO A 116 9.51 16.31 2.97
N VAL A 117 8.68 15.81 3.89
CA VAL A 117 7.94 14.54 3.77
C VAL A 117 6.57 14.64 4.41
N THR A 118 5.61 13.82 3.97
CA THR A 118 4.32 13.61 4.65
C THR A 118 4.00 12.12 4.75
N ILE A 119 2.90 11.78 5.44
CA ILE A 119 2.27 10.46 5.35
C ILE A 119 0.81 10.67 4.96
N HIS A 120 0.43 10.08 3.83
CA HIS A 120 -0.96 9.85 3.46
C HIS A 120 -1.39 8.43 3.89
N TRP A 121 -2.63 8.32 4.35
CA TRP A 121 -3.24 7.07 4.84
C TRP A 121 -4.19 6.53 3.77
N HIS A 122 -3.62 5.91 2.76
CA HIS A 122 -4.34 5.50 1.55
C HIS A 122 -5.50 4.54 1.86
N GLY A 123 -6.70 4.99 1.50
CA GLY A 123 -7.95 4.26 1.65
C GLY A 123 -8.61 4.39 3.03
N LEU A 124 -7.94 4.99 4.02
CA LEU A 124 -8.56 5.24 5.32
C LEU A 124 -9.34 6.56 5.32
N PRO A 125 -10.63 6.57 5.70
CA PRO A 125 -11.40 7.80 5.86
C PRO A 125 -10.98 8.52 7.16
N VAL A 126 -9.86 9.25 7.08
CA VAL A 126 -9.34 10.07 8.19
C VAL A 126 -9.98 11.46 8.20
N PRO A 127 -9.88 12.25 9.30
CA PRO A 127 -10.17 13.68 9.26
C PRO A 127 -9.27 14.40 8.24
N ASN A 128 -9.81 15.41 7.53
CA ASN A 128 -9.08 16.07 6.43
C ASN A 128 -7.71 16.61 6.82
N ASN A 129 -7.55 17.18 8.02
CA ASN A 129 -6.27 17.66 8.53
C ASN A 129 -5.25 16.55 8.90
N MET A 130 -5.63 15.28 8.74
CA MET A 130 -4.77 14.10 8.94
C MET A 130 -4.48 13.35 7.63
N ASP A 131 -4.97 13.85 6.50
CA ASP A 131 -4.82 13.20 5.19
C ASP A 131 -3.38 13.21 4.63
N GLY A 132 -2.57 14.17 5.07
CA GLY A 132 -1.15 14.20 4.74
C GLY A 132 -0.79 14.82 3.38
N ILE A 133 -1.68 15.62 2.78
CA ILE A 133 -1.45 16.21 1.45
C ILE A 133 -0.81 17.58 1.57
N PRO A 134 0.43 17.75 1.06
CA PRO A 134 1.16 19.01 1.16
C PRO A 134 0.44 20.18 0.47
N GLY A 135 0.29 21.28 1.18
CA GLY A 135 -0.36 22.49 0.64
C GLY A 135 -1.89 22.43 0.52
N ILE A 136 -2.52 21.28 0.78
CA ILE A 136 -3.97 21.07 0.73
C ILE A 136 -4.52 20.79 2.13
N THR A 137 -3.94 19.82 2.86
CA THR A 137 -4.40 19.45 4.21
C THR A 137 -3.40 19.77 5.30
N GLN A 138 -2.12 19.90 4.96
CA GLN A 138 -1.03 20.30 5.84
C GLN A 138 0.15 20.90 5.05
N ASN A 139 1.15 21.44 5.74
CA ASN A 139 2.47 21.66 5.15
C ASN A 139 3.31 20.39 5.27
N ALA A 140 4.17 20.11 4.30
CA ALA A 140 5.12 19.03 4.41
C ALA A 140 6.10 19.25 5.57
N VAL A 141 6.45 18.17 6.25
CA VAL A 141 7.32 18.18 7.45
C VAL A 141 8.75 18.40 7.01
N LYS A 142 9.34 19.51 7.43
CA LYS A 142 10.73 19.89 7.07
C LYS A 142 11.74 18.90 7.63
N PRO A 143 12.95 18.82 7.05
CA PRO A 143 14.07 18.09 7.63
C PRO A 143 14.29 18.41 9.10
N LYS A 144 14.43 17.36 9.93
CA LYS A 144 14.62 17.41 11.40
C LYS A 144 13.42 17.90 12.21
N GLU A 145 12.26 18.07 11.56
CA GLU A 145 11.00 18.35 12.24
C GLU A 145 10.17 17.06 12.37
N SER A 146 9.06 17.15 13.09
CA SER A 146 8.12 16.06 13.27
C SER A 146 6.69 16.54 13.16
N PHE A 147 5.80 15.63 12.77
CA PHE A 147 4.35 15.84 12.75
C PHE A 147 3.65 14.68 13.45
N THR A 148 2.50 14.94 14.05
CA THR A 148 1.71 13.92 14.73
C THR A 148 0.37 13.77 14.04
N TYR A 149 0.11 12.58 13.49
CA TYR A 149 -1.18 12.16 13.01
C TYR A 149 -1.93 11.49 14.15
N GLU A 150 -3.17 11.90 14.41
CA GLU A 150 -4.02 11.29 15.44
C GLU A 150 -5.45 11.19 14.91
N PHE A 151 -5.92 9.98 14.72
CA PHE A 151 -7.25 9.73 14.16
C PHE A 151 -7.80 8.36 14.59
N LYS A 152 -9.11 8.22 14.45
CA LYS A 152 -9.82 6.97 14.76
C LYS A 152 -9.88 6.09 13.51
N VAL A 153 -9.67 4.77 13.67
CA VAL A 153 -9.75 3.77 12.59
C VAL A 153 -11.04 2.97 12.74
N ASP A 154 -12.11 3.40 12.07
CA ASP A 154 -13.44 2.78 12.22
C ASP A 154 -13.76 1.72 11.17
N VAL A 155 -13.07 1.72 10.03
CA VAL A 155 -13.32 0.79 8.91
C VAL A 155 -12.23 -0.28 8.90
N PRO A 156 -12.58 -1.57 9.16
CA PRO A 156 -11.61 -2.65 9.12
C PRO A 156 -11.20 -2.96 7.68
N GLY A 157 -9.96 -3.45 7.49
CA GLY A 157 -9.46 -3.83 6.16
C GLY A 157 -7.95 -3.72 6.02
N THR A 158 -7.50 -3.94 4.79
CA THR A 158 -6.10 -3.81 4.38
C THR A 158 -5.91 -2.48 3.69
N TYR A 159 -5.02 -1.66 4.25
CA TYR A 159 -4.68 -0.32 3.80
C TYR A 159 -3.17 -0.18 3.75
N TRP A 160 -2.70 0.97 3.27
CA TRP A 160 -1.29 1.28 3.27
C TRP A 160 -1.06 2.77 3.53
N TYR A 161 0.17 3.15 3.76
CA TYR A 161 0.56 4.54 3.97
C TYR A 161 1.79 4.84 3.14
N HIS A 162 1.87 6.07 2.61
CA HIS A 162 2.98 6.49 1.79
C HIS A 162 3.19 8.00 1.85
N SER A 163 4.34 8.47 1.37
CA SER A 163 4.53 9.91 1.20
C SER A 163 3.65 10.45 0.08
N HIS A 164 3.10 11.63 0.27
CA HIS A 164 2.39 12.39 -0.75
C HIS A 164 3.10 13.71 -1.10
N GLN A 165 4.30 13.92 -0.56
CA GLN A 165 5.18 15.03 -0.90
C GLN A 165 6.13 14.59 -2.00
N ASN A 166 5.98 15.13 -3.22
CA ASN A 166 6.74 14.69 -4.40
C ASN A 166 6.64 13.16 -4.54
N GLY A 167 5.39 12.68 -4.58
CA GLY A 167 5.03 11.28 -4.47
C GLY A 167 5.73 10.40 -5.51
N VAL A 168 5.77 10.89 -6.76
CA VAL A 168 6.45 10.23 -7.87
C VAL A 168 7.91 9.86 -7.55
N ASN A 169 8.60 10.65 -6.72
CA ASN A 169 9.97 10.35 -6.29
C ASN A 169 10.03 9.61 -4.96
N GLN A 170 9.21 10.03 -4.00
CA GLN A 170 9.37 9.58 -2.62
C GLN A 170 8.80 8.18 -2.42
N VAL A 171 7.72 7.84 -3.11
CA VAL A 171 7.17 6.46 -3.11
C VAL A 171 8.10 5.53 -3.89
N ASP A 172 8.57 5.95 -5.06
CA ASP A 172 9.52 5.21 -5.89
C ASP A 172 10.82 4.86 -5.14
N LYS A 173 11.26 5.75 -4.23
CA LYS A 173 12.40 5.50 -3.35
C LYS A 173 12.10 4.60 -2.15
N GLY A 174 10.84 4.17 -1.93
CA GLY A 174 10.45 3.23 -0.88
C GLY A 174 9.72 3.82 0.32
N LEU A 175 9.25 5.08 0.28
CA LEU A 175 8.50 5.70 1.39
C LEU A 175 7.05 5.24 1.46
N TYR A 176 6.85 3.97 1.74
CA TYR A 176 5.55 3.34 1.95
C TYR A 176 5.62 2.22 3.00
N GLY A 177 4.46 1.85 3.53
CA GLY A 177 4.27 0.72 4.43
C GLY A 177 2.79 0.35 4.52
N SER A 178 2.45 -0.72 5.23
CA SER A 178 1.09 -1.22 5.32
C SER A 178 0.43 -0.91 6.67
N ILE A 179 -0.89 -0.79 6.66
CA ILE A 179 -1.71 -0.71 7.87
C ILE A 179 -2.89 -1.67 7.75
N VAL A 180 -3.04 -2.56 8.71
CA VAL A 180 -4.15 -3.50 8.81
C VAL A 180 -5.02 -3.09 9.99
N VAL A 181 -6.28 -2.76 9.69
CA VAL A 181 -7.31 -2.51 10.72
C VAL A 181 -8.09 -3.80 10.92
N GLU A 182 -7.87 -4.44 12.06
CA GLU A 182 -8.53 -5.70 12.39
C GLU A 182 -9.98 -5.46 12.82
N PRO A 183 -10.95 -6.20 12.26
CA PRO A 183 -12.34 -6.11 12.71
C PRO A 183 -12.47 -6.60 14.17
N LYS A 184 -13.49 -6.09 14.87
CA LYS A 184 -13.78 -6.51 16.27
C LYS A 184 -14.12 -7.99 16.37
N ASP A 185 -14.83 -8.49 15.34
CA ASP A 185 -15.30 -9.88 15.25
C ASP A 185 -14.61 -10.55 14.04
N ALA A 186 -13.26 -10.65 14.10
CA ALA A 186 -12.47 -11.26 13.04
C ALA A 186 -12.73 -12.76 12.94
N GLU A 187 -13.04 -13.25 11.74
CA GLU A 187 -12.98 -14.67 11.43
C GLU A 187 -11.51 -15.14 11.50
N PRO A 188 -11.18 -16.14 12.33
CA PRO A 188 -9.82 -16.59 12.48
C PRO A 188 -9.31 -17.24 11.19
N VAL A 189 -8.07 -16.93 10.85
CA VAL A 189 -7.26 -17.64 9.85
C VAL A 189 -6.02 -18.22 10.54
N ASP A 190 -5.50 -19.33 10.04
CA ASP A 190 -4.31 -19.95 10.63
C ASP A 190 -3.05 -19.20 10.27
N LYS A 191 -3.04 -18.58 9.07
CA LYS A 191 -1.95 -17.75 8.54
C LYS A 191 -2.50 -16.47 7.92
N ASP A 192 -1.82 -15.37 8.16
CA ASP A 192 -2.19 -14.04 7.63
C ASP A 192 -0.91 -13.34 7.13
N PHE A 193 -0.67 -13.43 5.82
CA PHE A 193 0.49 -12.85 5.16
C PHE A 193 0.13 -11.52 4.52
N THR A 194 1.07 -10.56 4.55
CA THR A 194 0.95 -9.31 3.78
C THR A 194 2.09 -9.23 2.77
N LEU A 195 1.74 -9.02 1.52
CA LEU A 195 2.67 -8.85 0.41
C LEU A 195 2.48 -7.45 -0.17
N VAL A 196 3.49 -6.62 -0.02
CA VAL A 196 3.56 -5.31 -0.68
C VAL A 196 4.40 -5.51 -1.95
N LEU A 197 3.75 -5.33 -3.09
CA LEU A 197 4.33 -5.46 -4.43
C LEU A 197 4.83 -4.10 -4.88
N ASP A 198 5.98 -4.09 -5.54
CA ASP A 198 6.65 -2.87 -5.99
C ASP A 198 7.67 -3.20 -7.08
N GLU A 199 8.08 -2.22 -7.86
CA GLU A 199 9.09 -2.35 -8.89
C GLU A 199 10.21 -1.33 -8.69
N TRP A 200 11.40 -1.71 -9.14
CA TRP A 200 12.60 -0.88 -9.06
C TRP A 200 13.25 -0.74 -10.43
N MET A 201 13.75 0.46 -10.70
CA MET A 201 14.61 0.68 -11.87
C MET A 201 15.96 0.01 -11.66
N GLU A 202 16.58 -0.52 -12.71
CA GLU A 202 17.94 -1.04 -12.62
C GLU A 202 18.97 0.08 -12.41
N ASP A 203 18.80 1.20 -13.12
CA ASP A 203 19.64 2.39 -13.03
C ASP A 203 18.88 3.55 -12.34
N ASP A 204 19.32 3.92 -11.13
CA ASP A 204 18.69 4.99 -10.35
C ASP A 204 18.84 6.37 -11.01
N SER A 205 19.75 6.55 -11.98
CA SER A 205 19.86 7.81 -12.74
C SER A 205 18.66 8.06 -13.67
N MET A 206 17.90 7.03 -14.00
CA MET A 206 16.67 7.13 -14.79
C MET A 206 15.51 7.73 -13.97
N ALA A 207 15.52 7.57 -12.65
CA ALA A 207 14.50 8.14 -11.75
C ALA A 207 14.45 9.67 -11.81
N GLU A 208 15.62 10.33 -12.00
CA GLU A 208 15.68 11.79 -12.16
C GLU A 208 15.00 12.27 -13.46
N MET A 209 15.00 11.44 -14.51
CA MET A 209 14.33 11.76 -15.77
C MET A 209 12.81 11.64 -15.66
N HIS A 210 12.32 10.72 -14.85
CA HIS A 210 10.88 10.51 -14.64
C HIS A 210 10.24 11.65 -13.82
N SER A 211 10.97 12.15 -12.82
CA SER A 211 10.50 13.18 -11.89
C SER A 211 10.66 14.61 -12.40
N ALA A 212 11.64 14.85 -13.25
CA ALA A 212 11.81 16.16 -13.89
C ALA A 212 10.88 16.23 -15.10
N GLY A 213 9.78 16.95 -15.02
CA GLY A 213 9.01 17.36 -16.19
C GLY A 213 10.01 17.91 -17.24
N SER A 214 10.35 17.11 -18.23
CA SER A 214 11.56 17.22 -19.02
C SER A 214 11.67 18.52 -19.78
N SER A 215 12.52 19.42 -19.31
CA SER A 215 13.23 20.31 -20.22
C SER A 215 14.44 19.57 -20.76
N HIS A 216 14.36 19.10 -22.00
CA HIS A 216 15.48 18.50 -22.71
C HIS A 216 16.65 19.48 -22.81
N SER A 217 17.61 19.41 -21.89
CA SER A 217 18.98 19.85 -22.12
C SER A 217 19.91 19.52 -20.96
N ALA A 218 20.53 18.34 -20.96
CA ALA A 218 21.87 18.17 -20.42
C ALA A 218 22.45 16.82 -20.88
N HIS A 219 23.22 16.83 -21.97
CA HIS A 219 24.19 15.79 -22.24
C HIS A 219 25.28 15.82 -21.15
N SER A 220 25.21 14.94 -20.17
CA SER A 220 26.40 14.58 -19.40
C SER A 220 26.80 13.15 -19.79
N GLN A 221 27.89 13.05 -20.52
CA GLN A 221 28.51 11.78 -20.87
C GLN A 221 29.13 11.17 -19.59
N SER A 222 28.44 10.24 -18.94
CA SER A 222 29.08 9.26 -18.09
C SER A 222 29.23 7.96 -18.92
N LYS A 223 30.49 7.56 -19.12
CA LYS A 223 30.83 6.28 -19.73
C LYS A 223 30.73 5.21 -18.65
N ASP A 224 29.60 4.52 -18.62
CA ASP A 224 29.60 3.14 -18.15
C ASP A 224 28.44 2.39 -18.86
N SER A 225 28.74 1.17 -19.27
CA SER A 225 28.00 0.43 -20.28
C SER A 225 26.95 -0.47 -19.63
N SER A 226 25.69 -0.05 -19.66
CA SER A 226 24.56 -0.98 -19.69
C SER A 226 23.92 -0.93 -21.09
N GLU A 227 23.47 -2.06 -21.62
CA GLU A 227 22.89 -2.16 -22.96
C GLU A 227 21.62 -1.32 -23.15
N HIS A 228 21.00 -0.88 -22.06
CA HIS A 228 19.78 -0.05 -22.04
C HIS A 228 20.05 1.46 -22.14
N ALA A 229 21.28 1.93 -21.90
CA ALA A 229 21.63 3.36 -21.93
C ALA A 229 21.58 4.03 -23.32
N ASN A 230 21.23 3.30 -24.38
CA ASN A 230 21.14 3.78 -25.76
C ASN A 230 19.75 3.62 -26.40
N MET A 231 18.71 3.31 -25.62
CA MET A 231 17.36 3.21 -26.16
C MET A 231 16.77 4.62 -26.33
N ASP A 232 16.45 4.99 -27.57
CA ASP A 232 15.74 6.25 -27.85
C ASP A 232 14.26 6.05 -27.49
N MET A 233 13.87 6.54 -26.32
CA MET A 233 12.48 6.47 -25.82
C MET A 233 11.63 7.67 -26.26
N SER A 234 12.16 8.54 -27.13
CA SER A 234 11.42 9.69 -27.63
C SER A 234 10.24 9.23 -28.50
N GLY A 235 9.02 9.60 -28.08
CA GLY A 235 7.78 9.26 -28.79
C GLY A 235 7.11 7.96 -28.33
N MET A 236 7.64 7.27 -27.32
CA MET A 236 6.94 6.19 -26.64
C MET A 236 5.81 6.75 -25.74
N SER A 237 4.71 6.01 -25.62
CA SER A 237 3.71 6.24 -24.57
C SER A 237 4.28 5.85 -23.20
N ASP A 238 3.64 6.30 -22.13
CA ASP A 238 4.02 5.92 -20.77
C ASP A 238 3.86 4.40 -20.58
N ALA A 239 2.77 3.82 -21.10
CA ALA A 239 2.50 2.39 -21.09
C ALA A 239 3.59 1.54 -21.79
N GLU A 240 4.27 2.08 -22.80
CA GLU A 240 5.40 1.42 -23.46
C GLU A 240 6.72 1.62 -22.70
N MET A 241 6.92 2.80 -22.11
CA MET A 241 8.18 3.20 -21.48
C MET A 241 8.35 2.59 -20.09
N MET A 242 7.31 2.66 -19.23
CA MET A 242 7.39 2.24 -17.82
C MET A 242 7.83 0.78 -17.64
N PRO A 243 7.30 -0.23 -18.40
CA PRO A 243 7.77 -1.61 -18.27
C PRO A 243 9.24 -1.82 -18.67
N LEU A 244 9.82 -0.91 -19.45
CA LEU A 244 11.24 -0.96 -19.84
C LEU A 244 12.15 -0.32 -18.77
N MET A 245 11.64 0.63 -18.01
CA MET A 245 12.36 1.29 -16.92
C MET A 245 12.34 0.45 -15.64
N TYR A 246 11.18 -0.08 -15.26
CA TYR A 246 10.98 -0.87 -14.05
C TYR A 246 11.14 -2.36 -14.35
N THR A 247 12.36 -2.85 -14.22
CA THR A 247 12.73 -4.22 -14.60
C THR A 247 12.99 -5.16 -13.43
N ILE A 248 12.96 -4.66 -12.18
CA ILE A 248 13.17 -5.45 -10.97
C ILE A 248 11.87 -5.43 -10.16
N PHE A 249 11.11 -6.50 -10.20
CA PHE A 249 9.89 -6.63 -9.40
C PHE A 249 10.21 -7.21 -8.03
N SER A 250 9.56 -6.71 -7.01
CA SER A 250 9.80 -7.09 -5.62
C SER A 250 8.51 -7.38 -4.85
N ALA A 251 8.63 -8.24 -3.85
CA ALA A 251 7.64 -8.44 -2.81
C ALA A 251 8.31 -8.19 -1.45
N ASN A 252 7.73 -7.30 -0.65
CA ASN A 252 8.26 -6.92 0.65
C ASN A 252 9.74 -6.51 0.61
N GLY A 253 10.14 -5.75 -0.44
CA GLY A 253 11.49 -5.24 -0.64
C GLY A 253 12.53 -6.32 -0.97
N LYS A 254 12.10 -7.47 -1.47
CA LYS A 254 12.95 -8.56 -1.94
C LYS A 254 12.56 -8.98 -3.35
N THR A 255 13.56 -9.45 -4.12
CA THR A 255 13.38 -9.90 -5.50
C THR A 255 13.93 -11.31 -5.72
N GLY A 256 13.38 -12.00 -6.71
CA GLY A 256 13.86 -13.32 -7.14
C GLY A 256 13.94 -14.32 -5.98
N SER A 257 15.11 -14.97 -5.84
CA SER A 257 15.33 -15.99 -4.80
C SER A 257 15.45 -15.44 -3.38
N ALA A 258 15.55 -14.13 -3.20
CA ALA A 258 15.59 -13.50 -1.89
C ALA A 258 14.19 -13.29 -1.28
N ILE A 259 13.13 -13.44 -2.08
CA ILE A 259 11.75 -13.38 -1.59
C ILE A 259 11.53 -14.52 -0.59
N GLN A 260 11.06 -14.16 0.61
CA GLN A 260 10.85 -15.14 1.67
C GLN A 260 9.63 -16.03 1.36
N PRO A 261 9.70 -17.34 1.60
CA PRO A 261 8.60 -18.24 1.35
C PRO A 261 7.45 -18.05 2.35
N LEU A 262 6.22 -18.22 1.88
CA LEU A 262 5.04 -18.36 2.71
C LEU A 262 4.97 -19.81 3.20
N ILE A 263 5.23 -20.03 4.48
CA ILE A 263 5.23 -21.39 5.05
C ILE A 263 3.85 -21.75 5.57
N VAL A 264 3.29 -22.83 5.05
CA VAL A 264 1.94 -23.31 5.38
C VAL A 264 1.92 -24.79 5.77
N LYS A 265 0.90 -25.20 6.50
CA LYS A 265 0.61 -26.61 6.80
C LYS A 265 -0.63 -27.07 6.04
N LYS A 266 -0.65 -28.36 5.72
CA LYS A 266 -1.86 -28.95 5.12
C LYS A 266 -3.07 -28.76 6.03
N GLY A 267 -4.13 -28.18 5.47
CA GLY A 267 -5.41 -27.91 6.13
C GLY A 267 -5.54 -26.52 6.74
N GLU A 268 -4.47 -25.73 6.77
CA GLU A 268 -4.54 -24.35 7.26
C GLU A 268 -5.38 -23.49 6.33
N LYS A 269 -6.19 -22.60 6.93
CA LYS A 269 -6.84 -21.48 6.25
C LYS A 269 -5.87 -20.32 6.20
N VAL A 270 -5.49 -19.92 5.01
CA VAL A 270 -4.47 -18.90 4.74
C VAL A 270 -5.12 -17.67 4.14
N ARG A 271 -4.76 -16.49 4.65
CA ARG A 271 -5.07 -15.20 4.03
C ARG A 271 -3.78 -14.59 3.49
N ILE A 272 -3.84 -14.09 2.27
CA ILE A 272 -2.80 -13.26 1.66
C ILE A 272 -3.41 -11.89 1.37
N ARG A 273 -2.79 -10.85 1.93
CA ARG A 273 -3.11 -9.44 1.69
C ARG A 273 -2.14 -8.91 0.66
N LEU A 274 -2.63 -8.59 -0.51
CA LEU A 274 -1.86 -8.03 -1.62
C LEU A 274 -2.06 -6.53 -1.66
N ILE A 275 -0.97 -5.78 -1.69
CA ILE A 275 -0.95 -4.31 -1.79
C ILE A 275 -0.04 -3.98 -2.96
N ASN A 276 -0.50 -3.23 -3.95
CA ASN A 276 0.35 -2.71 -5.00
C ASN A 276 0.79 -1.29 -4.66
N ALA A 277 2.07 -1.13 -4.29
CA ALA A 277 2.70 0.15 -3.98
C ALA A 277 3.57 0.68 -5.14
N GLY A 278 3.62 -0.06 -6.26
CA GLY A 278 4.41 0.27 -7.44
C GLY A 278 3.66 1.08 -8.50
N TYR A 279 4.26 1.19 -9.68
CA TYR A 279 3.74 1.92 -10.84
C TYR A 279 3.00 1.02 -11.84
N LEU A 280 3.31 -0.29 -11.85
CA LEU A 280 2.79 -1.22 -12.83
C LEU A 280 1.64 -2.05 -12.24
N SER A 281 0.70 -2.48 -13.10
CA SER A 281 -0.30 -3.46 -12.69
C SER A 281 0.28 -4.86 -12.67
N HIS A 282 0.03 -5.60 -11.59
CA HIS A 282 0.45 -7.00 -11.43
C HIS A 282 -0.68 -7.96 -11.74
N LYS A 283 -0.38 -9.02 -12.50
CA LYS A 283 -1.31 -10.13 -12.80
C LYS A 283 -0.88 -11.36 -12.00
N MET A 284 -1.33 -11.45 -10.76
CA MET A 284 -0.93 -12.50 -9.84
C MET A 284 -1.72 -13.78 -10.04
N HIS A 285 -1.04 -14.93 -10.02
CA HIS A 285 -1.61 -16.27 -10.10
C HIS A 285 -1.28 -17.09 -8.88
N LEU A 286 -2.28 -17.80 -8.33
CA LEU A 286 -2.13 -18.76 -7.25
C LEU A 286 -2.34 -20.20 -7.80
N PRO A 287 -1.29 -20.86 -8.35
CA PRO A 287 -1.43 -22.13 -9.01
C PRO A 287 -1.78 -23.27 -8.05
N GLY A 288 -2.55 -24.24 -8.54
CA GLY A 288 -2.88 -25.47 -7.84
C GLY A 288 -3.78 -25.29 -6.61
N HIS A 289 -4.30 -24.09 -6.34
CA HIS A 289 -5.21 -23.82 -5.23
C HIS A 289 -6.45 -23.07 -5.70
N SER A 290 -7.62 -23.50 -5.23
CA SER A 290 -8.80 -22.63 -5.29
C SER A 290 -8.66 -21.55 -4.22
N PHE A 291 -9.05 -20.33 -4.56
CA PHE A 291 -9.00 -19.19 -3.63
C PHE A 291 -10.27 -18.34 -3.71
N THR A 292 -10.50 -17.56 -2.71
CA THR A 292 -11.63 -16.63 -2.61
C THR A 292 -11.09 -15.21 -2.42
N ILE A 293 -11.55 -14.26 -3.23
CA ILE A 293 -11.27 -12.84 -3.01
C ILE A 293 -12.27 -12.33 -1.97
N VAL A 294 -11.80 -12.12 -0.75
CA VAL A 294 -12.69 -11.77 0.37
C VAL A 294 -12.89 -10.27 0.52
N SER A 295 -11.93 -9.46 0.05
CA SER A 295 -12.07 -8.01 0.02
C SER A 295 -11.25 -7.36 -1.09
N THR A 296 -11.62 -6.16 -1.48
CA THR A 296 -10.85 -5.24 -2.31
C THR A 296 -10.86 -3.86 -1.68
N ASP A 297 -9.70 -3.18 -1.64
CA ASP A 297 -9.50 -1.87 -1.00
C ASP A 297 -10.04 -1.81 0.45
N GLY A 298 -9.85 -2.91 1.20
CA GLY A 298 -10.35 -3.06 2.56
C GLY A 298 -11.86 -3.29 2.67
N GLN A 299 -12.61 -3.29 1.56
CA GLN A 299 -14.06 -3.47 1.56
C GLN A 299 -14.45 -4.92 1.23
N PRO A 300 -15.36 -5.54 2.00
CA PRO A 300 -15.70 -6.96 1.83
C PRO A 300 -16.49 -7.21 0.54
N ILE A 301 -16.26 -8.36 -0.06
CA ILE A 301 -17.07 -8.92 -1.15
C ILE A 301 -18.20 -9.77 -0.54
N HIS A 302 -19.42 -9.56 -1.01
CA HIS A 302 -20.59 -10.31 -0.52
C HIS A 302 -20.63 -11.72 -1.11
N ASN A 303 -20.62 -12.75 -0.22
CA ASN A 303 -20.64 -14.17 -0.56
C ASN A 303 -19.73 -14.52 -1.76
N PRO A 304 -18.40 -14.27 -1.64
CA PRO A 304 -17.47 -14.47 -2.72
C PRO A 304 -17.34 -15.98 -3.04
N PRO A 305 -17.43 -16.39 -4.33
CA PRO A 305 -17.22 -17.78 -4.72
C PRO A 305 -15.72 -18.14 -4.69
N GLU A 306 -15.43 -19.41 -4.51
CA GLU A 306 -14.09 -19.94 -4.86
C GLU A 306 -13.85 -19.81 -6.37
N THR A 307 -12.63 -19.45 -6.71
CA THR A 307 -12.13 -19.43 -8.09
C THR A 307 -10.79 -20.16 -8.17
N GLN A 308 -10.44 -20.65 -9.35
CA GLN A 308 -9.19 -21.33 -9.62
C GLN A 308 -8.73 -21.00 -11.04
N ASP A 309 -7.41 -21.04 -11.26
CA ASP A 309 -6.80 -20.82 -12.57
C ASP A 309 -7.26 -19.51 -13.22
N GLN A 310 -7.28 -18.43 -12.43
CA GLN A 310 -7.56 -17.06 -12.87
C GLN A 310 -6.49 -16.09 -12.34
N LEU A 311 -6.24 -15.07 -13.12
CA LEU A 311 -5.33 -13.99 -12.75
C LEU A 311 -6.06 -12.92 -11.94
N LEU A 312 -5.45 -12.47 -10.86
CA LEU A 312 -5.86 -11.29 -10.13
C LEU A 312 -5.05 -10.10 -10.62
N ASN A 313 -5.69 -9.17 -11.33
CA ASN A 313 -5.05 -7.93 -11.74
C ASN A 313 -5.15 -6.89 -10.63
N ILE A 314 -3.98 -6.38 -10.19
CA ILE A 314 -3.87 -5.43 -9.08
C ILE A 314 -3.17 -4.19 -9.62
N ALA A 315 -3.91 -3.11 -9.77
CA ALA A 315 -3.35 -1.83 -10.24
C ALA A 315 -2.65 -1.05 -9.12
N PRO A 316 -1.81 -0.07 -9.46
CA PRO A 316 -1.23 0.84 -8.48
C PRO A 316 -2.26 1.40 -7.49
N GLY A 317 -1.96 1.31 -6.19
CA GLY A 317 -2.84 1.73 -5.11
C GLY A 317 -3.92 0.74 -4.69
N GLU A 318 -4.26 -0.26 -5.51
CA GLU A 318 -5.28 -1.27 -5.16
C GLU A 318 -4.77 -2.27 -4.12
N ARG A 319 -5.71 -2.82 -3.34
CA ARG A 319 -5.47 -3.91 -2.39
C ARG A 319 -6.50 -5.01 -2.59
N TYR A 320 -6.04 -6.26 -2.44
CA TYR A 320 -6.90 -7.44 -2.46
C TYR A 320 -6.53 -8.39 -1.34
N ASP A 321 -7.51 -8.85 -0.57
CA ASP A 321 -7.32 -9.94 0.37
C ASP A 321 -7.89 -11.22 -0.23
N VAL A 322 -7.04 -12.25 -0.34
CA VAL A 322 -7.44 -13.56 -0.83
C VAL A 322 -7.29 -14.60 0.26
N GLU A 323 -8.21 -15.56 0.31
CA GLU A 323 -8.17 -16.68 1.23
C GLU A 323 -8.18 -18.01 0.47
N PHE A 324 -7.42 -18.97 0.95
CA PHE A 324 -7.44 -20.35 0.45
C PHE A 324 -7.19 -21.36 1.57
N VAL A 325 -7.56 -22.60 1.34
CA VAL A 325 -7.19 -23.72 2.21
C VAL A 325 -5.97 -24.42 1.63
N ALA A 326 -4.90 -24.51 2.41
CA ALA A 326 -3.67 -25.17 2.03
C ALA A 326 -3.88 -26.70 2.00
N ASN A 327 -4.34 -27.26 0.88
CA ASN A 327 -4.72 -28.67 0.75
C ASN A 327 -3.91 -29.46 -0.28
N HIS A 328 -2.97 -28.81 -0.99
CA HIS A 328 -2.13 -29.42 -2.03
C HIS A 328 -0.63 -29.39 -1.64
N PRO A 329 -0.15 -30.31 -0.77
CA PRO A 329 1.23 -30.32 -0.31
C PRO A 329 2.26 -30.30 -1.44
N GLY A 330 3.34 -29.54 -1.23
CA GLY A 330 4.41 -29.33 -2.19
C GLY A 330 5.03 -27.94 -2.04
N LYS A 331 5.70 -27.52 -3.10
CA LYS A 331 6.25 -26.17 -3.25
C LYS A 331 5.66 -25.53 -4.49
N TRP A 332 4.97 -24.41 -4.32
CA TRP A 332 4.27 -23.66 -5.35
C TRP A 332 4.85 -22.25 -5.47
N LEU A 333 4.55 -21.54 -6.55
CA LEU A 333 4.87 -20.12 -6.69
C LEU A 333 3.57 -19.33 -6.88
N LEU A 334 3.34 -18.34 -6.02
CA LEU A 334 2.44 -17.24 -6.34
C LEU A 334 3.22 -16.32 -7.26
N ASP A 335 2.91 -16.31 -8.54
CA ASP A 335 3.73 -15.71 -9.59
C ASP A 335 3.00 -14.67 -10.44
N GLU A 336 3.80 -13.82 -11.09
CA GLU A 336 3.37 -12.74 -11.94
C GLU A 336 3.31 -13.20 -13.41
N HIS A 337 2.19 -12.91 -14.09
CA HIS A 337 1.88 -13.33 -15.46
C HIS A 337 1.78 -12.18 -16.47
N SER A 338 2.25 -10.98 -16.15
CA SER A 338 2.35 -9.93 -17.14
C SER A 338 3.48 -10.21 -18.15
N THR A 339 3.49 -9.44 -19.23
CA THR A 339 4.55 -9.50 -20.26
C THR A 339 5.75 -8.60 -19.92
N ASN A 340 5.75 -7.96 -18.74
CA ASN A 340 6.81 -7.06 -18.33
C ASN A 340 8.15 -7.81 -18.15
N PRO A 341 9.28 -7.21 -18.50
CA PRO A 341 10.59 -7.84 -18.38
C PRO A 341 10.90 -8.32 -16.95
N GLY A 342 10.50 -7.54 -15.94
CA GLY A 342 10.71 -7.83 -14.53
C GLY A 342 9.80 -8.91 -13.94
N ALA A 343 8.73 -9.31 -14.62
CA ALA A 343 7.69 -10.21 -14.09
C ALA A 343 8.25 -11.51 -13.49
N LYS A 344 9.28 -12.10 -14.12
CA LYS A 344 9.89 -13.36 -13.66
C LYS A 344 10.61 -13.24 -12.31
N SER A 345 10.95 -12.04 -11.87
CA SER A 345 11.58 -11.82 -10.57
C SER A 345 10.57 -11.81 -9.42
N LEU A 346 9.27 -11.69 -9.73
CA LEU A 346 8.18 -11.71 -8.75
C LEU A 346 7.51 -13.10 -8.72
N ALA A 347 8.15 -14.02 -7.99
CA ALA A 347 7.66 -15.37 -7.78
C ALA A 347 7.80 -15.74 -6.31
N ILE A 348 6.71 -15.64 -5.56
CA ILE A 348 6.68 -15.82 -4.10
C ILE A 348 6.47 -17.30 -3.80
N PRO A 349 7.44 -18.01 -3.14
CA PRO A 349 7.26 -19.42 -2.85
C PRO A 349 6.19 -19.64 -1.77
N ILE A 350 5.26 -20.57 -2.01
CA ILE A 350 4.36 -21.15 -1.03
C ILE A 350 4.89 -22.55 -0.73
N VAL A 351 5.36 -22.79 0.49
CA VAL A 351 6.05 -24.01 0.87
C VAL A 351 5.30 -24.70 2.00
N TYR A 352 4.90 -25.93 1.78
CA TYR A 352 4.30 -26.74 2.83
C TYR A 352 5.37 -27.29 3.76
N GLU A 353 5.11 -27.27 5.07
CA GLU A 353 6.05 -27.85 6.06
C GLU A 353 6.43 -29.30 5.71
N GLY A 354 7.74 -29.58 5.66
CA GLY A 354 8.28 -30.87 5.25
C GLY A 354 8.50 -31.01 3.74
N GLU A 355 8.15 -30.01 2.93
CA GLU A 355 8.30 -30.00 1.48
C GLU A 355 9.32 -28.95 0.98
N GLU A 356 10.20 -28.49 1.86
CA GLU A 356 11.19 -27.43 1.57
C GLU A 356 12.11 -27.79 0.39
N HIS A 357 12.36 -29.10 0.20
CA HIS A 357 13.21 -29.63 -0.87
C HIS A 357 12.42 -30.14 -2.09
N ALA A 358 11.10 -30.02 -2.09
CA ALA A 358 10.29 -30.41 -3.23
C ALA A 358 10.63 -29.56 -4.46
N SER A 359 10.51 -30.16 -5.64
CA SER A 359 10.55 -29.37 -6.88
C SER A 359 9.38 -28.43 -6.94
N VAL A 360 9.64 -27.22 -7.43
CA VAL A 360 8.60 -26.21 -7.65
C VAL A 360 7.58 -26.74 -8.65
N LYS A 361 6.32 -26.64 -8.29
CA LYS A 361 5.19 -26.86 -9.20
C LYS A 361 4.79 -25.49 -9.76
N SER A 362 4.84 -25.36 -11.05
CA SER A 362 4.37 -24.19 -11.79
C SER A 362 3.46 -24.65 -12.92
N GLU A 363 2.44 -23.88 -13.18
CA GLU A 363 1.54 -24.09 -14.30
C GLU A 363 1.62 -22.84 -15.17
N SER A 364 2.12 -22.99 -16.39
CA SER A 364 2.14 -21.91 -17.39
C SER A 364 0.93 -22.07 -18.27
N MET A 365 -0.07 -21.22 -18.09
CA MET A 365 -1.28 -21.19 -18.92
C MET A 365 -1.63 -19.76 -19.29
N ASP A 366 -2.28 -19.59 -20.42
CA ASP A 366 -2.97 -18.35 -20.76
C ASP A 366 -4.28 -18.30 -19.95
N LEU A 367 -4.27 -17.59 -18.83
CA LEU A 367 -5.34 -17.59 -17.86
C LEU A 367 -6.22 -16.34 -18.00
N PRO A 368 -7.54 -16.47 -17.80
CA PRO A 368 -8.42 -15.31 -17.78
C PRO A 368 -8.18 -14.48 -16.52
N VAL A 369 -8.34 -13.15 -16.64
CA VAL A 369 -8.36 -12.24 -15.51
C VAL A 369 -9.73 -12.30 -14.83
N VAL A 370 -9.75 -12.29 -13.51
CA VAL A 370 -10.99 -12.16 -12.73
C VAL A 370 -11.70 -10.85 -13.08
N ASP A 371 -12.95 -10.93 -13.51
CA ASP A 371 -13.81 -9.75 -13.68
C ASP A 371 -14.48 -9.41 -12.34
N ILE A 372 -13.85 -8.51 -11.59
CA ILE A 372 -14.32 -8.13 -10.26
C ILE A 372 -15.73 -7.49 -10.28
N THR A 373 -16.17 -6.96 -11.43
CA THR A 373 -17.51 -6.36 -11.59
C THR A 373 -18.63 -7.41 -11.65
N LYS A 374 -18.26 -8.67 -11.81
CA LYS A 374 -19.16 -9.83 -11.83
C LYS A 374 -18.91 -10.81 -10.68
N TYR A 375 -17.89 -10.52 -9.85
CA TYR A 375 -17.47 -11.40 -8.79
C TYR A 375 -18.32 -11.22 -7.52
N GLY A 376 -18.53 -12.31 -6.78
CA GLY A 376 -19.40 -12.34 -5.59
C GLY A 376 -20.89 -12.43 -5.93
N GLU A 377 -21.71 -12.59 -4.91
CA GLU A 377 -23.16 -12.68 -5.06
C GLU A 377 -23.81 -11.30 -5.12
N ALA A 378 -24.74 -11.12 -6.06
CA ALA A 378 -25.47 -9.88 -6.19
C ALA A 378 -26.27 -9.57 -4.91
N ALA A 379 -26.13 -8.35 -4.44
CA ALA A 379 -26.85 -7.83 -3.28
C ALA A 379 -27.27 -6.37 -3.51
N LYS A 380 -28.14 -5.85 -2.65
CA LYS A 380 -28.48 -4.44 -2.71
C LYS A 380 -27.29 -3.60 -2.21
N GLY A 381 -26.74 -2.77 -3.09
CA GLY A 381 -25.74 -1.77 -2.74
C GLY A 381 -26.34 -0.57 -1.99
N THR A 382 -25.46 0.31 -1.54
CA THR A 382 -25.86 1.59 -0.91
C THR A 382 -26.47 2.53 -1.93
N PHE A 383 -25.93 2.53 -3.17
CA PHE A 383 -26.33 3.41 -4.27
C PHE A 383 -26.79 2.59 -5.48
N SER A 384 -27.60 3.20 -6.35
CA SER A 384 -28.05 2.65 -7.62
C SER A 384 -27.97 3.68 -8.74
N LEU A 385 -28.00 3.24 -10.00
CA LEU A 385 -28.01 4.15 -11.16
C LEU A 385 -29.24 5.08 -11.19
N ASP A 386 -30.37 4.64 -10.62
CA ASP A 386 -31.66 5.32 -10.63
C ASP A 386 -31.88 6.27 -9.44
N ASP A 387 -30.95 6.32 -8.48
CA ASP A 387 -31.06 7.22 -7.34
C ASP A 387 -31.00 8.68 -7.79
N GLN A 388 -31.65 9.56 -7.03
CA GLN A 388 -31.53 10.99 -7.25
C GLN A 388 -30.21 11.48 -6.64
N TYR A 389 -29.32 11.97 -7.47
CA TYR A 389 -28.02 12.51 -7.09
C TYR A 389 -28.06 14.03 -7.03
N ASP A 390 -27.51 14.61 -5.96
CA ASP A 390 -27.42 16.05 -5.78
C ASP A 390 -26.34 16.64 -6.70
N VAL A 391 -25.24 15.88 -6.90
CA VAL A 391 -24.13 16.25 -7.77
C VAL A 391 -23.87 15.14 -8.78
N THR A 392 -23.72 15.54 -10.04
CA THR A 392 -23.27 14.64 -11.12
C THR A 392 -22.06 15.26 -11.79
N TYR A 393 -20.98 14.49 -11.90
CA TYR A 393 -19.72 14.94 -12.47
C TYR A 393 -19.22 13.96 -13.54
N SER A 394 -18.44 14.44 -14.51
CA SER A 394 -17.81 13.59 -15.52
C SER A 394 -16.33 13.90 -15.60
N MET A 395 -15.52 12.84 -15.65
CA MET A 395 -14.08 12.89 -15.86
C MET A 395 -13.73 12.18 -17.18
N ASP A 396 -13.36 12.94 -18.19
CA ASP A 396 -12.68 12.40 -19.37
C ASP A 396 -11.17 12.41 -19.07
N LEU A 397 -10.60 11.22 -18.88
CA LEU A 397 -9.17 11.00 -18.59
C LEU A 397 -8.44 10.80 -19.91
N ASN A 398 -7.35 11.54 -20.13
CA ASN A 398 -6.66 11.48 -21.42
C ASN A 398 -5.17 11.78 -21.31
N THR A 399 -4.38 11.14 -22.17
CA THR A 399 -2.99 11.46 -22.43
C THR A 399 -2.92 12.47 -23.57
N ASP A 400 -2.24 13.60 -23.35
CA ASP A 400 -2.10 14.68 -24.34
C ASP A 400 -0.62 14.90 -24.69
N MET A 401 -0.29 14.72 -25.96
CA MET A 401 1.04 14.92 -26.57
C MET A 401 1.09 16.18 -27.45
N SER A 402 0.04 16.99 -27.48
CA SER A 402 -0.14 18.07 -28.46
C SER A 402 0.86 19.23 -28.32
N HIS A 403 1.50 19.39 -27.16
CA HIS A 403 2.42 20.49 -26.86
C HIS A 403 3.89 20.06 -26.80
N GLY A 404 4.22 18.85 -27.19
CA GLY A 404 5.59 18.30 -27.24
C GLY A 404 6.02 17.58 -25.95
N ASP A 405 5.38 17.87 -24.82
CA ASP A 405 5.56 17.16 -23.57
C ASP A 405 4.31 16.31 -23.28
N MET A 406 4.51 15.11 -22.76
CA MET A 406 3.41 14.23 -22.35
C MET A 406 2.77 14.78 -21.08
N THR A 407 1.47 15.07 -21.14
CA THR A 407 0.65 15.50 -20.00
C THR A 407 -0.58 14.62 -19.85
N PHE A 408 -1.09 14.49 -18.65
CA PHE A 408 -2.26 13.69 -18.36
C PHE A 408 -3.38 14.58 -17.83
N THR A 409 -4.52 14.52 -18.47
CA THR A 409 -5.57 15.54 -18.29
C THR A 409 -6.87 14.94 -17.74
N ILE A 410 -7.58 15.73 -16.96
CA ILE A 410 -8.99 15.52 -16.62
C ILE A 410 -9.79 16.62 -17.32
N ASN A 411 -10.71 16.23 -18.21
CA ASN A 411 -11.52 17.15 -19.00
C ASN A 411 -10.69 18.14 -19.84
N GLY A 412 -9.54 17.69 -20.36
CA GLY A 412 -8.64 18.49 -21.17
C GLY A 412 -7.85 19.55 -20.40
N LYS A 413 -7.74 19.40 -19.06
CA LYS A 413 -7.00 20.28 -18.16
C LYS A 413 -6.04 19.49 -17.30
N THR A 414 -4.93 20.12 -16.95
CA THR A 414 -3.99 19.63 -15.94
C THR A 414 -4.19 20.37 -14.63
N TYR A 415 -3.94 19.72 -13.51
CA TYR A 415 -3.93 20.39 -12.20
C TYR A 415 -2.90 21.53 -12.17
N PRO A 416 -3.21 22.71 -11.56
CA PRO A 416 -4.40 23.00 -10.74
C PRO A 416 -5.62 23.54 -11.51
N ASP A 417 -5.59 23.57 -12.85
CA ASP A 417 -6.68 24.13 -13.68
C ASP A 417 -7.83 23.14 -13.94
N THR A 418 -7.72 21.91 -13.44
CA THR A 418 -8.81 20.92 -13.48
C THR A 418 -10.03 21.43 -12.70
N PRO A 419 -11.25 21.36 -13.25
CA PRO A 419 -12.43 21.75 -12.50
C PRO A 419 -12.59 20.91 -11.24
N PRO A 420 -12.78 21.53 -10.05
CA PRO A 420 -13.06 20.77 -8.85
C PRO A 420 -14.47 20.17 -8.88
N LEU A 421 -14.68 19.15 -8.10
CA LEU A 421 -15.96 18.57 -7.78
C LEU A 421 -16.49 19.24 -6.50
N ASP A 422 -17.32 20.28 -6.67
CA ASP A 422 -17.91 21.02 -5.55
C ASP A 422 -19.09 20.25 -4.94
N VAL A 423 -19.05 20.03 -3.62
CA VAL A 423 -20.07 19.27 -2.88
C VAL A 423 -20.45 19.98 -1.58
N ARG A 424 -21.58 19.57 -1.00
CA ARG A 424 -22.00 19.92 0.37
C ARG A 424 -22.02 18.66 1.22
N GLU A 425 -21.84 18.83 2.51
CA GLU A 425 -22.00 17.71 3.44
C GLU A 425 -23.40 17.09 3.32
N GLY A 426 -23.42 15.78 3.07
CA GLY A 426 -24.64 14.99 2.89
C GLY A 426 -25.04 14.75 1.44
N ASP A 427 -24.46 15.47 0.46
CA ASP A 427 -24.75 15.28 -0.96
C ASP A 427 -24.49 13.84 -1.42
N LEU A 428 -25.40 13.32 -2.24
CA LEU A 428 -25.17 12.11 -3.01
C LEU A 428 -24.51 12.48 -4.33
N VAL A 429 -23.34 11.93 -4.56
CA VAL A 429 -22.47 12.26 -5.69
C VAL A 429 -22.37 11.09 -6.65
N LYS A 430 -22.57 11.37 -7.94
CA LYS A 430 -22.34 10.40 -9.02
C LYS A 430 -21.26 10.91 -9.95
N VAL A 431 -20.23 10.09 -10.15
CA VAL A 431 -19.10 10.40 -11.04
C VAL A 431 -19.04 9.38 -12.17
N LYS A 432 -18.99 9.89 -13.39
CA LYS A 432 -18.70 9.11 -14.58
C LYS A 432 -17.24 9.34 -14.97
N MET A 433 -16.45 8.28 -15.07
CA MET A 433 -15.05 8.30 -15.50
C MET A 433 -14.92 7.56 -16.83
N VAL A 434 -14.24 8.16 -17.80
CA VAL A 434 -14.01 7.58 -19.12
C VAL A 434 -12.54 7.71 -19.46
N ASN A 435 -11.87 6.59 -19.68
CA ASN A 435 -10.49 6.61 -20.15
C ASN A 435 -10.44 6.80 -21.68
N ARG A 436 -9.95 7.96 -22.11
CA ARG A 436 -9.77 8.33 -23.52
C ARG A 436 -8.34 8.13 -24.02
N SER A 437 -7.41 7.79 -23.13
CA SER A 437 -6.03 7.51 -23.51
C SER A 437 -5.98 6.30 -24.44
N PRO A 438 -5.13 6.31 -25.48
CA PRO A 438 -5.07 5.19 -26.41
C PRO A 438 -4.48 3.93 -25.80
N GLU A 439 -3.56 4.05 -24.83
CA GLU A 439 -2.78 2.93 -24.29
C GLU A 439 -2.63 2.99 -22.78
N ASP A 440 -2.65 4.18 -22.16
CA ASP A 440 -2.37 4.32 -20.73
C ASP A 440 -3.58 3.94 -19.86
N ILE A 441 -3.31 3.21 -18.81
CA ILE A 441 -4.29 2.89 -17.75
C ILE A 441 -4.33 4.03 -16.74
N HIS A 442 -5.48 4.22 -16.09
CA HIS A 442 -5.64 5.23 -15.03
C HIS A 442 -6.31 4.64 -13.80
N PRO A 443 -5.52 4.20 -12.78
CA PRO A 443 -6.07 3.84 -11.49
C PRO A 443 -6.46 5.12 -10.73
N MET A 444 -7.77 5.43 -10.72
CA MET A 444 -8.30 6.66 -10.10
C MET A 444 -8.59 6.44 -8.63
N HIS A 445 -7.94 7.24 -7.77
CA HIS A 445 -8.06 7.20 -6.32
C HIS A 445 -8.76 8.42 -5.76
N LEU A 446 -9.73 8.20 -4.85
CA LEU A 446 -10.45 9.22 -4.12
C LEU A 446 -10.07 9.20 -2.63
N HIS A 447 -9.54 10.32 -2.15
CA HIS A 447 -9.19 10.49 -0.74
C HIS A 447 -10.42 10.64 0.16
N GLY A 448 -10.29 10.19 1.40
CA GLY A 448 -11.25 10.43 2.47
C GLY A 448 -12.62 9.76 2.33
N HIS A 449 -12.89 9.09 1.20
CA HIS A 449 -14.16 8.44 0.89
C HIS A 449 -13.95 7.11 0.19
N PHE A 450 -14.94 6.21 0.36
CA PHE A 450 -15.13 5.09 -0.55
C PHE A 450 -16.23 5.42 -1.55
N PHE A 451 -16.11 4.93 -2.77
CA PHE A 451 -17.16 4.97 -3.76
C PHE A 451 -17.66 3.55 -4.11
N GLN A 452 -18.95 3.43 -4.39
CA GLN A 452 -19.51 2.21 -4.96
C GLN A 452 -19.50 2.29 -6.48
N VAL A 453 -18.98 1.26 -7.14
CA VAL A 453 -19.04 1.12 -8.60
C VAL A 453 -20.45 0.68 -8.98
N LEU A 454 -21.10 1.42 -9.86
CA LEU A 454 -22.49 1.18 -10.29
C LEU A 454 -22.58 0.50 -11.64
N SER A 455 -21.71 0.88 -12.59
CA SER A 455 -21.68 0.30 -13.94
C SER A 455 -20.29 0.35 -14.55
N LYS A 456 -20.05 -0.57 -15.49
CA LYS A 456 -18.91 -0.60 -16.41
C LYS A 456 -19.45 -0.66 -17.84
N ASP A 457 -18.96 0.20 -18.74
CA ASP A 457 -19.32 0.27 -20.17
C ASP A 457 -20.84 0.29 -20.41
N GLY A 458 -21.56 1.06 -19.58
CA GLY A 458 -23.00 1.18 -19.61
C GLY A 458 -23.77 -0.04 -19.09
N GLN A 459 -23.08 -1.08 -18.58
CA GLN A 459 -23.71 -2.25 -17.97
C GLN A 459 -23.66 -2.14 -16.44
N PRO A 460 -24.77 -2.31 -15.73
CA PRO A 460 -24.76 -2.37 -14.26
C PRO A 460 -23.85 -3.49 -13.74
N ILE A 461 -23.22 -3.27 -12.58
CA ILE A 461 -22.48 -4.31 -11.87
C ILE A 461 -23.43 -5.47 -11.54
N SER A 462 -23.02 -6.69 -11.83
CA SER A 462 -23.86 -7.88 -11.67
C SER A 462 -23.41 -8.82 -10.55
N GLY A 463 -22.21 -8.61 -9.98
CA GLY A 463 -21.68 -9.31 -8.82
C GLY A 463 -22.08 -8.65 -7.50
N SER A 464 -21.21 -8.83 -6.50
CA SER A 464 -21.30 -8.12 -5.22
C SER A 464 -21.32 -6.61 -5.44
N PRO A 465 -22.00 -5.82 -4.59
CA PRO A 465 -21.76 -4.39 -4.56
C PRO A 465 -20.25 -4.13 -4.39
N LEU A 466 -19.65 -3.48 -5.37
CA LEU A 466 -18.22 -3.26 -5.44
C LEU A 466 -17.92 -1.87 -4.85
N VAL A 467 -17.31 -1.83 -3.67
CA VAL A 467 -16.91 -0.61 -2.98
C VAL A 467 -15.39 -0.52 -3.00
N LYS A 468 -14.86 0.63 -3.41
CA LYS A 468 -13.43 0.86 -3.59
C LYS A 468 -13.06 2.30 -3.22
N ASP A 469 -11.78 2.55 -3.09
CA ASP A 469 -11.20 3.89 -3.08
C ASP A 469 -10.29 4.12 -4.31
N THR A 470 -9.82 3.05 -4.94
CA THR A 470 -8.97 3.09 -6.15
C THR A 470 -9.57 2.18 -7.22
N LEU A 471 -9.80 2.70 -8.42
CA LEU A 471 -10.40 1.96 -9.52
C LEU A 471 -9.54 2.05 -10.77
N ASN A 472 -9.03 0.92 -11.23
CA ASN A 472 -8.27 0.83 -12.47
C ASN A 472 -9.20 0.96 -13.68
N ILE A 473 -8.92 1.92 -14.57
CA ILE A 473 -9.70 2.21 -15.77
C ILE A 473 -8.82 1.99 -17.00
N LEU A 474 -9.07 0.91 -17.74
CA LEU A 474 -8.32 0.56 -18.94
C LEU A 474 -8.68 1.47 -20.11
N PRO A 475 -7.82 1.58 -21.15
CA PRO A 475 -8.12 2.34 -22.36
C PRO A 475 -9.48 1.99 -22.95
N GLY A 476 -10.31 3.01 -23.18
CA GLY A 476 -11.66 2.89 -23.74
C GLY A 476 -12.76 2.51 -22.75
N GLU A 477 -12.44 2.16 -21.49
CA GLU A 477 -13.45 1.80 -20.51
C GLU A 477 -14.16 3.03 -19.92
N GLU A 478 -15.42 2.83 -19.56
CA GLU A 478 -16.28 3.78 -18.86
C GLU A 478 -16.77 3.18 -17.54
N TYR A 479 -16.62 3.90 -16.45
CA TYR A 479 -17.21 3.54 -15.16
C TYR A 479 -18.12 4.64 -14.63
N VAL A 480 -19.20 4.24 -13.97
CA VAL A 480 -20.01 5.13 -13.14
C VAL A 480 -19.89 4.69 -11.70
N VAL A 481 -19.50 5.63 -10.84
CA VAL A 481 -19.36 5.41 -9.40
C VAL A 481 -20.24 6.38 -8.63
N ALA A 482 -20.54 6.05 -7.37
CA ALA A 482 -21.26 6.94 -6.48
C ALA A 482 -20.68 6.89 -5.07
N PHE A 483 -20.72 8.04 -4.40
CA PHE A 483 -20.36 8.16 -2.99
C PHE A 483 -21.25 9.19 -2.30
N LYS A 484 -21.21 9.18 -0.97
CA LYS A 484 -21.84 10.21 -0.17
C LYS A 484 -20.76 11.16 0.33
N ALA A 485 -20.99 12.45 0.20
CA ALA A 485 -20.14 13.48 0.74
C ALA A 485 -20.39 13.61 2.27
N ASP A 486 -19.77 12.74 3.07
CA ASP A 486 -19.98 12.68 4.54
C ASP A 486 -18.71 12.83 5.37
N ASN A 487 -17.61 13.23 4.73
CA ASN A 487 -16.34 13.57 5.38
C ASN A 487 -15.89 14.97 4.92
N PRO A 488 -16.30 16.06 5.62
CA PRO A 488 -16.03 17.42 5.17
C PRO A 488 -14.54 17.73 5.05
N GLY A 489 -14.12 18.26 3.88
CA GLY A 489 -12.71 18.54 3.60
C GLY A 489 -12.46 19.06 2.19
N ASN A 490 -11.18 19.21 1.85
CA ASN A 490 -10.68 19.27 0.48
C ASN A 490 -9.91 18.00 0.23
N TRP A 491 -10.36 17.18 -0.73
CA TRP A 491 -9.85 15.85 -0.95
C TRP A 491 -9.32 15.70 -2.37
N MET A 492 -8.16 15.06 -2.52
CA MET A 492 -7.65 14.73 -3.84
C MET A 492 -8.49 13.65 -4.50
N PHE A 493 -8.68 13.76 -5.80
CA PHE A 493 -9.19 12.73 -6.69
C PHE A 493 -8.25 12.66 -7.89
N HIS A 494 -7.34 11.71 -7.91
CA HIS A 494 -6.22 11.68 -8.82
C HIS A 494 -5.92 10.28 -9.37
N CYS A 495 -5.13 10.21 -10.43
CA CYS A 495 -4.58 8.97 -10.92
C CYS A 495 -3.52 8.47 -9.92
N HIS A 496 -3.53 7.18 -9.61
CA HIS A 496 -2.53 6.57 -8.72
C HIS A 496 -1.33 5.96 -9.48
N ASP A 497 -1.28 6.11 -10.79
CA ASP A 497 0.01 6.25 -11.45
C ASP A 497 0.54 7.64 -11.08
N LEU A 498 1.55 7.68 -10.21
CA LEU A 498 2.05 8.94 -9.65
C LEU A 498 2.74 9.80 -10.69
N GLY A 499 3.29 9.18 -11.76
CA GLY A 499 3.79 9.89 -12.93
C GLY A 499 2.69 10.65 -13.68
N HIS A 500 1.51 10.03 -13.82
CA HIS A 500 0.35 10.69 -14.42
C HIS A 500 -0.19 11.82 -13.54
N ALA A 501 -0.24 11.59 -12.23
CA ALA A 501 -0.67 12.62 -11.26
C ALA A 501 0.27 13.83 -11.30
N ALA A 502 1.58 13.61 -11.19
CA ALA A 502 2.59 14.67 -11.23
C ALA A 502 2.58 15.47 -12.53
N LYS A 503 2.18 14.84 -13.66
CA LYS A 503 2.02 15.49 -14.97
C LYS A 503 0.60 16.02 -15.21
N GLY A 504 -0.27 16.07 -14.19
CA GLY A 504 -1.50 16.85 -14.19
C GLY A 504 -2.82 16.09 -13.99
N MET A 505 -2.86 14.73 -13.91
CA MET A 505 -4.11 13.98 -13.74
C MET A 505 -4.58 13.98 -12.28
N MET A 506 -4.90 15.17 -11.79
CA MET A 506 -5.41 15.41 -10.44
C MET A 506 -6.62 16.36 -10.49
N SER A 507 -7.56 16.19 -9.58
CA SER A 507 -8.67 17.08 -9.29
C SER A 507 -8.94 17.09 -7.79
N GLU A 508 -9.84 17.94 -7.33
CA GLU A 508 -10.21 18.04 -5.92
C GLU A 508 -11.71 17.89 -5.73
N VAL A 509 -12.13 17.19 -4.67
CA VAL A 509 -13.48 17.27 -4.12
C VAL A 509 -13.49 18.36 -3.05
N LYS A 510 -14.24 19.44 -3.26
CA LYS A 510 -14.28 20.61 -2.38
C LYS A 510 -15.62 20.74 -1.70
N TYR A 511 -15.60 20.75 -0.37
CA TYR A 511 -16.81 20.96 0.43
C TYR A 511 -17.10 22.45 0.60
N ASP A 512 -18.33 22.84 0.24
CA ASP A 512 -18.79 24.24 0.37
C ASP A 512 -18.65 24.73 1.81
N GLY A 513 -17.96 25.84 1.98
CA GLY A 513 -17.71 26.47 3.27
C GLY A 513 -16.63 25.83 4.14
N PHE A 514 -16.00 24.74 3.71
CA PHE A 514 -14.86 24.16 4.44
C PHE A 514 -13.64 25.08 4.40
N LYS A 515 -12.94 25.15 5.52
CA LYS A 515 -11.69 25.91 5.64
C LYS A 515 -10.64 25.03 6.29
N PRO A 516 -9.48 24.83 5.63
CA PRO A 516 -8.37 24.08 6.22
C PRO A 516 -7.91 24.67 7.56
N ASP A 517 -7.53 23.81 8.49
CA ASP A 517 -7.04 24.21 9.83
C ASP A 517 -5.56 24.65 9.84
N PHE A 518 -4.93 24.81 8.69
CA PHE A 518 -3.53 25.20 8.58
C PHE A 518 -3.36 26.42 7.69
N THR A 519 -2.18 27.05 7.79
CA THR A 519 -1.74 28.13 6.89
C THR A 519 -0.57 27.64 6.08
N ILE A 520 -0.61 27.85 4.76
CA ILE A 520 0.51 27.50 3.87
C ILE A 520 1.76 28.26 4.31
N ASP A 521 2.82 27.52 4.62
CA ASP A 521 4.15 28.07 4.89
C ASP A 521 4.90 28.28 3.55
N PRO A 522 5.15 29.53 3.13
CA PRO A 522 5.81 29.79 1.85
C PRO A 522 7.29 29.37 1.83
N THR A 523 7.84 28.95 2.96
CA THR A 523 9.22 28.44 3.07
C THR A 523 9.31 26.93 2.87
N VAL A 524 8.17 26.25 2.78
CA VAL A 524 8.08 24.82 2.46
C VAL A 524 7.75 24.66 0.99
N ASN A 525 8.53 23.86 0.28
CA ASN A 525 8.19 23.47 -1.08
C ASN A 525 7.14 22.33 -0.99
N ASN A 526 5.86 22.72 -0.86
CA ASN A 526 4.76 21.77 -0.86
C ASN A 526 4.51 21.28 -2.30
N MET A 527 4.67 19.98 -2.51
CA MET A 527 4.46 19.32 -3.80
C MET A 527 3.48 18.17 -3.57
N PRO A 528 2.18 18.37 -3.86
CA PRO A 528 1.14 17.37 -3.55
C PRO A 528 1.21 16.08 -4.38
N GLU A 529 2.08 16.01 -5.39
CA GLU A 529 2.50 14.83 -6.16
C GLU A 529 3.89 15.02 -6.78
#